data_40858d7aacaefce89937b4725f4cdb5f
#
_entry.id   40858d7aacaefce89937b4725f4cdb5f
#
_cell.length_a   1.000
_cell.length_b   1.000
_cell.length_c   1.000
_cell.angle_alpha   90.00
_cell.angle_beta   90.00
_cell.angle_gamma   90.00
#
_symmetry.space_group_name_H-M   'P 1'
#
loop_
_entity.id
_entity.type
_entity.pdbx_description
1 polymer ?
#
loop_
_entity_poly.entity_id
_entity_poly.type
_entity_poly.pdbx_seq_one_letter_code
_entity_poly.pdbx_strand_id
1 'polypeptide(L)'
;MDIFLTYVTTVDSIDILHKFTCIELKIGTAIKKDLNQILKYEDWLTRKIAGGDAEMVQSVLVAHEFDNDVRQYVAKRKTIENKTVRLIKYKVTLLEQI
;
A
#
# COMPACT_ATOMS: atom_id res chain seq x y z
N MET A 1 0.75 2.49 -11.84
CA MET A 1 2.19 2.49 -11.53
C MET A 1 2.41 1.97 -10.13
N ASP A 2 3.26 0.98 -10.00
CA ASP A 2 3.50 0.32 -8.71
C ASP A 2 4.90 0.67 -8.22
N ILE A 3 5.01 0.95 -6.94
CA ILE A 3 6.27 1.28 -6.30
C ILE A 3 6.52 0.29 -5.16
N PHE A 4 7.70 -0.29 -5.16
CA PHE A 4 8.15 -1.20 -4.12
C PHE A 4 9.24 -0.54 -3.29
N LEU A 5 9.03 -0.45 -1.98
CA LEU A 5 9.96 0.15 -1.04
C LEU A 5 10.32 -0.83 0.06
N THR A 6 11.58 -0.77 0.49
CA THR A 6 12.06 -1.55 1.63
C THR A 6 12.59 -0.63 2.71
N TYR A 7 12.34 -1.00 3.96
CA TYR A 7 12.95 -0.37 5.12
C TYR A 7 14.10 -1.23 5.63
N VAL A 8 15.26 -0.60 5.82
CA VAL A 8 16.45 -1.26 6.36
C VAL A 8 16.90 -0.51 7.61
N THR A 9 17.15 -1.24 8.68
CA THR A 9 17.73 -0.69 9.92
C THR A 9 19.12 -1.28 10.08
N THR A 10 20.09 -0.43 10.40
CA THR A 10 21.46 -0.89 10.68
C THR A 10 21.67 -1.03 12.17
N VAL A 11 22.08 -2.22 12.60
CA VAL A 11 22.44 -2.53 14.00
C VAL A 11 23.81 -3.18 13.99
N ASP A 12 24.77 -2.61 14.75
CA ASP A 12 26.14 -3.11 14.83
C ASP A 12 26.79 -3.35 13.45
N SER A 13 26.55 -2.42 12.53
CA SER A 13 27.03 -2.49 11.13
C SER A 13 26.40 -3.63 10.30
N ILE A 14 25.33 -4.23 10.79
CA ILE A 14 24.55 -5.24 10.06
C ILE A 14 23.24 -4.61 9.62
N ASP A 15 22.97 -4.67 8.31
CA ASP A 15 21.71 -4.21 7.76
C ASP A 15 20.62 -5.22 8.05
N ILE A 16 19.57 -4.79 8.75
CA ILE A 16 18.42 -5.62 9.05
C ILE A 16 17.24 -5.13 8.20
N LEU A 17 16.70 -5.99 7.35
CA LEU A 17 15.52 -5.69 6.58
C LEU A 17 14.32 -5.62 7.53
N HIS A 18 13.70 -4.43 7.59
CA HIS A 18 12.68 -4.14 8.57
C HIS A 18 11.26 -4.33 8.04
N LYS A 19 10.98 -3.88 6.82
CA LYS A 19 9.63 -3.88 6.28
C LYS A 19 9.63 -3.70 4.77
N PHE A 20 8.64 -4.31 4.10
CA PHE A 20 8.36 -4.09 2.69
C PHE A 20 7.12 -3.23 2.55
N THR A 21 7.17 -2.24 1.68
CA THR A 21 6.01 -1.40 1.38
C THR A 21 5.70 -1.48 -0.11
N CYS A 22 4.47 -1.85 -0.42
CA CYS A 22 3.95 -1.86 -1.77
C CYS A 22 3.04 -0.65 -1.97
N ILE A 23 3.32 0.17 -2.96
CA ILE A 23 2.56 1.38 -3.24
C ILE A 23 1.98 1.30 -4.65
N GLU A 24 0.67 1.45 -4.76
CA GLU A 24 0.00 1.59 -6.05
C GLU A 24 -0.56 2.99 -6.19
N LEU A 25 -0.27 3.64 -7.32
CA LEU A 25 -0.79 4.96 -7.65
C LEU A 25 -1.88 4.82 -8.71
N LYS A 26 -3.09 5.26 -8.38
CA LYS A 26 -4.22 5.34 -9.30
C LYS A 26 -4.50 6.80 -9.65
N ILE A 27 -4.53 7.10 -10.93
CA ILE A 27 -4.97 8.41 -11.42
C ILE A 27 -6.51 8.41 -11.44
N GLY A 28 -7.12 9.31 -10.66
CA GLY A 28 -8.57 9.39 -10.53
C GLY A 28 -9.10 8.63 -9.33
N THR A 29 -10.26 8.01 -9.48
CA THR A 29 -10.93 7.29 -8.39
C THR A 29 -10.49 5.84 -8.35
N ALA A 30 -10.00 5.40 -7.19
CA ALA A 30 -9.68 4.00 -6.95
C ALA A 30 -10.97 3.20 -6.72
N ILE A 31 -11.11 2.12 -7.44
CA ILE A 31 -12.24 1.19 -7.35
C ILE A 31 -11.75 -0.15 -6.82
N LYS A 32 -12.68 -1.07 -6.58
CA LYS A 32 -12.35 -2.39 -6.02
C LYS A 32 -11.31 -3.17 -6.86
N LYS A 33 -11.32 -3.00 -8.17
CA LYS A 33 -10.33 -3.62 -9.05
C LYS A 33 -8.91 -3.18 -8.70
N ASP A 34 -8.71 -1.90 -8.41
CA ASP A 34 -7.41 -1.35 -8.02
C ASP A 34 -6.97 -1.89 -6.67
N LEU A 35 -7.91 -1.99 -5.73
CA LEU A 35 -7.67 -2.59 -4.43
C LEU A 35 -7.26 -4.07 -4.57
N ASN A 36 -7.97 -4.83 -5.38
CA ASN A 36 -7.65 -6.24 -5.61
C ASN A 36 -6.25 -6.42 -6.18
N GLN A 37 -5.80 -5.51 -7.01
CA GLN A 37 -4.47 -5.55 -7.59
C GLN A 37 -3.39 -5.37 -6.52
N ILE A 38 -3.54 -4.39 -5.64
CA ILE A 38 -2.55 -4.19 -4.57
C ILE A 38 -2.56 -5.34 -3.58
N LEU A 39 -3.72 -5.94 -3.32
CA LEU A 39 -3.81 -7.11 -2.44
C LEU A 39 -3.09 -8.33 -3.04
N LYS A 40 -3.08 -8.47 -4.36
CA LYS A 40 -2.29 -9.51 -5.03
C LYS A 40 -0.79 -9.30 -4.84
N TYR A 41 -0.33 -8.06 -4.96
CA TYR A 41 1.08 -7.73 -4.69
C TYR A 41 1.45 -7.97 -3.24
N GLU A 42 0.57 -7.58 -2.31
CA GLU A 42 0.78 -7.82 -0.89
C GLU A 42 0.95 -9.32 -0.60
N ASP A 43 0.06 -10.14 -1.15
CA ASP A 43 0.12 -11.59 -0.99
C ASP A 43 1.40 -12.16 -1.61
N TRP A 44 1.77 -11.70 -2.79
CA TRP A 44 2.98 -12.14 -3.47
C TRP A 44 4.23 -11.79 -2.64
N LEU A 45 4.33 -10.56 -2.17
CA LEU A 45 5.44 -10.10 -1.33
C LEU A 45 5.53 -10.90 -0.03
N THR A 46 4.38 -11.16 0.59
CA THR A 46 4.33 -11.93 1.84
C THR A 46 4.89 -13.33 1.63
N ARG A 47 4.48 -14.00 0.56
CA ARG A 47 4.89 -15.40 0.31
C ARG A 47 6.31 -15.52 -0.23
N LYS A 48 6.71 -14.62 -1.13
CA LYS A 48 7.95 -14.80 -1.90
C LYS A 48 9.15 -14.08 -1.30
N ILE A 49 8.92 -13.00 -0.56
CA ILE A 49 10.01 -12.14 -0.08
C ILE A 49 10.04 -12.06 1.44
N ALA A 50 8.88 -11.91 2.07
CA ALA A 50 8.80 -11.77 3.53
C ALA A 50 8.74 -13.10 4.29
N GLY A 51 8.93 -14.23 3.61
CA GLY A 51 8.96 -15.54 4.26
C GLY A 51 7.66 -15.96 4.91
N GLY A 52 6.52 -15.45 4.42
CA GLY A 52 5.21 -15.73 4.97
C GLY A 52 4.78 -14.81 6.11
N ASP A 53 5.63 -13.87 6.51
CA ASP A 53 5.30 -12.92 7.58
C ASP A 53 4.54 -11.71 7.01
N ALA A 54 3.22 -11.75 7.15
CA ALA A 54 2.34 -10.69 6.65
C ALA A 54 2.54 -9.34 7.37
N GLU A 55 3.07 -9.35 8.59
CA GLU A 55 3.34 -8.11 9.34
C GLU A 55 4.51 -7.32 8.75
N MET A 56 5.37 -7.98 7.99
CA MET A 56 6.48 -7.31 7.32
C MET A 56 6.06 -6.60 6.04
N VAL A 57 4.83 -6.75 5.59
CA VAL A 57 4.34 -6.17 4.34
C VAL A 57 3.28 -5.12 4.62
N GLN A 58 3.49 -3.92 4.10
CA GLN A 58 2.52 -2.83 4.17
C GLN A 58 2.07 -2.45 2.77
N SER A 59 0.77 -2.28 2.59
CA SER A 59 0.18 -1.83 1.32
C SER A 59 -0.31 -0.39 1.43
N VAL A 60 -0.03 0.39 0.40
CA VAL A 60 -0.45 1.80 0.30
C VAL A 60 -1.11 2.01 -1.06
N LEU A 61 -2.33 2.48 -1.06
CA LEU A 61 -3.06 2.85 -2.28
C LEU A 61 -3.22 4.37 -2.32
N VAL A 62 -2.66 4.99 -3.34
CA VAL A 62 -2.70 6.44 -3.53
C VAL A 62 -3.65 6.75 -4.68
N ALA A 63 -4.65 7.58 -4.43
CA ALA A 63 -5.63 7.97 -5.45
C ALA A 63 -6.18 9.36 -5.18
N HIS A 64 -6.83 9.95 -6.18
CA HIS A 64 -7.54 11.22 -6.02
C HIS A 64 -8.77 11.05 -5.13
N GLU A 65 -9.51 9.96 -5.33
CA GLU A 65 -10.68 9.58 -4.55
C GLU A 65 -10.73 8.05 -4.39
N PHE A 66 -11.53 7.58 -3.43
CA PHE A 66 -11.80 6.16 -3.22
C PHE A 66 -13.29 5.95 -3.21
N ASP A 67 -13.79 4.93 -3.92
CA ASP A 67 -15.21 4.61 -3.86
C ASP A 67 -15.58 3.94 -2.53
N ASN A 68 -16.90 3.78 -2.30
CA ASN A 68 -17.36 3.20 -1.05
C ASN A 68 -16.94 1.75 -0.86
N ASP A 69 -16.86 0.97 -1.92
CA ASP A 69 -16.46 -0.44 -1.84
C ASP A 69 -15.04 -0.57 -1.32
N VAL A 70 -14.14 0.29 -1.80
CA VAL A 70 -12.75 0.33 -1.32
C VAL A 70 -12.71 0.70 0.17
N ARG A 71 -13.39 1.76 0.55
CA ARG A 71 -13.41 2.24 1.94
C ARG A 71 -13.99 1.20 2.89
N GLN A 72 -15.09 0.58 2.51
CA GLN A 72 -15.75 -0.45 3.34
C GLN A 72 -14.88 -1.69 3.49
N TYR A 73 -14.26 -2.15 2.41
CA TYR A 73 -13.39 -3.30 2.47
C TYR A 73 -12.20 -3.06 3.40
N VAL A 74 -11.54 -1.92 3.26
CA VAL A 74 -10.36 -1.58 4.08
C VAL A 74 -10.74 -1.48 5.56
N ALA A 75 -11.87 -0.84 5.88
CA ALA A 75 -12.35 -0.75 7.26
C ALA A 75 -12.67 -2.11 7.84
N LYS A 76 -13.34 -2.97 7.07
CA LYS A 76 -13.71 -4.33 7.48
C LYS A 76 -12.47 -5.19 7.72
N ARG A 77 -11.51 -5.12 6.83
CA ARG A 77 -10.25 -5.86 6.95
C ARG A 77 -9.48 -5.47 8.20
N LYS A 78 -9.44 -4.19 8.53
CA LYS A 78 -8.79 -3.71 9.75
C LYS A 78 -9.46 -4.27 11.00
N THR A 79 -10.79 -4.35 11.00
CA THR A 79 -11.54 -4.87 12.15
C THR A 79 -11.39 -6.38 12.30
N ILE A 80 -11.44 -7.13 11.19
CA ILE A 80 -11.45 -8.60 11.21
C ILE A 80 -10.04 -9.17 11.29
N GLU A 81 -9.14 -8.66 10.45
CA GLU A 81 -7.79 -9.22 10.30
C GLU A 81 -6.70 -8.41 11.01
N ASN A 82 -7.08 -7.26 11.58
CA ASN A 82 -6.13 -6.30 12.16
C ASN A 82 -5.02 -5.91 11.19
N LYS A 83 -5.34 -5.87 9.92
CA LYS A 83 -4.43 -5.47 8.86
C LYS A 83 -5.09 -4.43 7.98
N THR A 84 -4.35 -3.39 7.62
CA THR A 84 -4.92 -2.30 6.83
C THR A 84 -4.15 -2.09 5.53
N VAL A 85 -4.88 -1.61 4.52
CA VAL A 85 -4.30 -0.94 3.36
C VAL A 85 -4.39 0.55 3.64
N ARG A 86 -3.26 1.23 3.62
CA ARG A 86 -3.24 2.67 3.84
C ARG A 86 -3.76 3.39 2.61
N LEU A 87 -4.80 4.22 2.79
CA LEU A 87 -5.39 5.01 1.71
C LEU A 87 -4.89 6.45 1.81
N ILE A 88 -4.25 6.93 0.75
CA ILE A 88 -3.72 8.28 0.69
C ILE A 88 -4.35 9.02 -0.49
N LYS A 89 -4.96 10.18 -0.20
CA LYS A 89 -5.49 11.05 -1.24
C LYS A 89 -4.42 12.03 -1.70
N TYR A 90 -4.40 12.29 -3.01
CA TYR A 90 -3.61 13.38 -3.57
C TYR A 90 -4.52 14.44 -4.17
N LYS A 91 -4.02 15.66 -4.24
CA LYS A 91 -4.66 16.79 -4.94
C LYS A 91 -3.75 17.27 -6.04
N VAL A 92 -4.36 17.63 -7.17
CA VAL A 92 -3.66 18.31 -8.25
C VAL A 92 -3.90 19.80 -8.11
N THR A 93 -2.84 20.57 -7.97
CA THR A 93 -2.91 22.03 -7.94
C THR A 93 -2.36 22.56 -9.26
N LEU A 94 -3.20 23.31 -9.98
CA LEU A 94 -2.77 23.99 -11.19
C LEU A 94 -2.06 25.28 -10.81
N LEU A 95 -0.83 25.42 -11.27
CA LEU A 95 -0.09 26.68 -11.16
C LEU A 95 -0.28 27.43 -12.46
N GLU A 96 -0.90 28.61 -12.36
CA GLU A 96 -0.95 29.53 -13.49
C GLU A 96 0.37 30.27 -13.58
N GLN A 97 0.95 30.18 -14.75
CA GLN A 97 2.17 30.94 -15.08
C GLN A 97 1.75 32.16 -15.87
N ILE A 98 2.00 33.31 -15.30
CA ILE A 98 1.68 34.60 -15.91
C ILE A 98 2.87 35.11 -16.72
#